data_7c1873b3491fa102a601b2b99166df32
#
_entry.id   7c1873b3491fa102a601b2b99166df32
#
_cell.length_a   1.000
_cell.length_b   1.000
_cell.length_c   1.000
_cell.angle_alpha   90.00
_cell.angle_beta   90.00
_cell.angle_gamma   90.00
#
_symmetry.space_group_name_H-M   'P 1'
#
loop_
_entity.id
_entity.type
_entity.pdbx_description
1 polymer ?
#
loop_
_entity_poly.entity_id
_entity_poly.type
_entity_poly.pdbx_seq_one_letter_code
_entity_poly.pdbx_strand_id
1 'polypeptide(L)'
;MSIQQEKIAALVERRAKARLGGGQKRIDAQHEKGKLTARERLALLLDEGSFEEFDMFKQHRCYNFGMEKKQYLGDGVVVGSGTINGRLVYIFAQDFTVNGGSLSETMAQKICKVMDMAMKMGAPVIGINDSGGARIQEGINALAGYAEIFQRNILASGVIPQISGIFGPCAGGAVYSPALTDFTLMMENTSYMFLTGPAVVKTVTGEDVDQESLGGASVHSTKSGVTHFTASTEEEAIAMIQQLLSYIPQNNKETTPIIECTDPVDRLEDSLNEII
;
A
#
# COMPACT_ATOMS: atom_id res chain seq x y z
N MET A 1 -21.58 6.49 36.04
CA MET A 1 -21.43 5.45 35.01
C MET A 1 -20.96 4.18 35.67
N SER A 2 -21.32 2.99 35.17
CA SER A 2 -20.72 1.75 35.66
C SER A 2 -19.27 1.64 35.20
N ILE A 3 -18.44 0.89 35.95
CA ILE A 3 -17.03 0.62 35.57
C ILE A 3 -16.93 0.07 34.11
N GLN A 4 -17.92 -0.70 33.70
CA GLN A 4 -17.98 -1.22 32.33
C GLN A 4 -18.23 -0.14 31.30
N GLN A 5 -19.14 0.81 31.57
CA GLN A 5 -19.41 1.96 30.70
C GLN A 5 -18.18 2.86 30.55
N GLU A 6 -17.44 3.08 31.62
CA GLU A 6 -16.18 3.85 31.60
C GLU A 6 -15.10 3.17 30.73
N LYS A 7 -14.94 1.83 30.84
CA LYS A 7 -14.02 1.07 29.99
C LYS A 7 -14.40 1.11 28.50
N ILE A 8 -15.70 1.02 28.20
CA ILE A 8 -16.20 1.13 26.82
C ILE A 8 -15.93 2.54 26.26
N ALA A 9 -16.23 3.58 27.06
CA ALA A 9 -15.97 4.97 26.65
C ALA A 9 -14.47 5.19 26.36
N ALA A 10 -13.58 4.71 27.24
CA ALA A 10 -12.15 4.80 27.05
C ALA A 10 -11.67 4.04 25.79
N LEU A 11 -12.26 2.89 25.47
CA LEU A 11 -11.95 2.15 24.22
C LEU A 11 -12.41 2.94 22.98
N VAL A 12 -13.61 3.52 23.02
CA VAL A 12 -14.13 4.35 21.91
C VAL A 12 -13.22 5.55 21.67
N GLU A 13 -12.81 6.25 22.71
CA GLU A 13 -11.89 7.38 22.63
C GLU A 13 -10.52 6.93 22.05
N ARG A 14 -9.98 5.82 22.54
CA ARG A 14 -8.72 5.30 22.04
C ARG A 14 -8.79 4.89 20.55
N ARG A 15 -9.90 4.32 20.12
CA ARG A 15 -10.16 4.02 18.69
C ARG A 15 -10.24 5.31 17.86
N ALA A 16 -10.94 6.33 18.34
CA ALA A 16 -11.00 7.61 17.66
C ALA A 16 -9.62 8.24 17.50
N LYS A 17 -8.80 8.22 18.56
CA LYS A 17 -7.42 8.69 18.52
C LYS A 17 -6.55 7.90 17.51
N ALA A 18 -6.69 6.57 17.47
CA ALA A 18 -5.95 5.74 16.52
C ALA A 18 -6.31 6.04 15.05
N ARG A 19 -7.57 6.40 14.78
CA ARG A 19 -8.03 6.76 13.44
C ARG A 19 -7.47 8.09 12.93
N LEU A 20 -7.02 8.97 13.81
CA LEU A 20 -6.40 10.26 13.44
C LEU A 20 -4.95 10.12 12.96
N GLY A 21 -4.33 8.93 13.08
CA GLY A 21 -2.94 8.71 12.64
C GLY A 21 -1.99 9.75 13.21
N GLY A 22 -1.38 10.57 12.35
CA GLY A 22 -0.48 11.65 12.71
C GLY A 22 -1.15 12.92 13.25
N GLY A 23 -2.50 12.95 13.31
CA GLY A 23 -3.32 14.06 13.78
C GLY A 23 -3.85 14.96 12.67
N GLN A 24 -4.92 15.72 12.98
CA GLN A 24 -5.69 16.50 12.02
C GLN A 24 -4.83 17.41 11.14
N LYS A 25 -3.90 18.15 11.71
CA LYS A 25 -3.00 19.06 10.95
C LYS A 25 -2.25 18.34 9.82
N ARG A 26 -1.86 17.07 10.02
CA ARG A 26 -1.15 16.30 9.00
C ARG A 26 -2.09 15.69 7.98
N ILE A 27 -3.32 15.36 8.39
CA ILE A 27 -4.40 14.98 7.48
C ILE A 27 -4.71 16.14 6.54
N ASP A 28 -4.90 17.35 7.08
CA ASP A 28 -5.17 18.56 6.30
C ASP A 28 -4.04 18.81 5.28
N ALA A 29 -2.78 18.69 5.72
CA ALA A 29 -1.62 18.84 4.83
C ALA A 29 -1.50 17.74 3.75
N GLN A 30 -2.12 16.59 3.93
CA GLN A 30 -2.24 15.52 2.93
C GLN A 30 -3.30 15.93 1.88
N HIS A 31 -4.46 16.39 2.36
CA HIS A 31 -5.55 16.86 1.50
C HIS A 31 -5.17 18.11 0.68
N GLU A 32 -4.42 19.05 1.24
CA GLU A 32 -3.87 20.22 0.52
C GLU A 32 -3.00 19.82 -0.68
N LYS A 33 -2.43 18.62 -0.67
CA LYS A 33 -1.64 18.05 -1.77
C LYS A 33 -2.50 17.23 -2.75
N GLY A 34 -3.82 17.21 -2.59
CA GLY A 34 -4.72 16.40 -3.39
C GLY A 34 -4.65 14.91 -3.10
N LYS A 35 -4.12 14.50 -1.92
CA LYS A 35 -3.95 13.10 -1.54
C LYS A 35 -4.91 12.70 -0.45
N LEU A 36 -5.47 11.51 -0.54
CA LEU A 36 -6.27 10.88 0.49
C LEU A 36 -5.38 10.30 1.62
N THR A 37 -5.97 10.10 2.79
CA THR A 37 -5.35 9.34 3.87
C THR A 37 -5.41 7.83 3.61
N ALA A 38 -4.59 7.05 4.32
CA ALA A 38 -4.64 5.59 4.24
C ALA A 38 -6.05 5.02 4.50
N ARG A 39 -6.80 5.61 5.44
CA ARG A 39 -8.15 5.15 5.78
C ARG A 39 -9.20 5.50 4.75
N GLU A 40 -9.10 6.66 4.13
CA GLU A 40 -9.98 7.08 3.03
C GLU A 40 -9.77 6.19 1.80
N ARG A 41 -8.52 5.87 1.46
CA ARG A 41 -8.18 4.90 0.40
C ARG A 41 -8.78 3.53 0.66
N LEU A 42 -8.71 3.03 1.91
CA LEU A 42 -9.33 1.76 2.29
C LEU A 42 -10.86 1.79 2.21
N ALA A 43 -11.48 2.92 2.60
CA ALA A 43 -12.92 3.08 2.53
C ALA A 43 -13.46 3.10 1.08
N LEU A 44 -12.64 3.59 0.12
CA LEU A 44 -12.97 3.55 -1.31
C LEU A 44 -12.71 2.18 -1.94
N LEU A 45 -11.70 1.45 -1.46
CA LEU A 45 -11.25 0.20 -2.05
C LEU A 45 -12.12 -0.99 -1.65
N LEU A 46 -12.53 -1.04 -0.39
CA LEU A 46 -13.22 -2.20 0.20
C LEU A 46 -14.74 -2.02 0.20
N ASP A 47 -15.46 -3.13 0.15
CA ASP A 47 -16.90 -3.15 0.32
C ASP A 47 -17.30 -2.53 1.66
N GLU A 48 -18.38 -1.75 1.68
CA GLU A 48 -18.86 -1.05 2.86
C GLU A 48 -19.06 -2.01 4.05
N GLY A 49 -18.49 -1.66 5.20
CA GLY A 49 -18.62 -2.45 6.43
C GLY A 49 -17.82 -3.75 6.48
N SER A 50 -17.05 -4.11 5.42
CA SER A 50 -16.30 -5.36 5.37
C SER A 50 -14.94 -5.31 6.07
N PHE A 51 -14.43 -4.12 6.38
CA PHE A 51 -13.05 -3.95 6.87
C PHE A 51 -12.90 -4.34 8.35
N GLU A 52 -12.07 -5.35 8.60
CA GLU A 52 -11.64 -5.77 9.92
C GLU A 52 -10.18 -5.39 10.15
N GLU A 53 -9.96 -4.34 10.97
CA GLU A 53 -8.61 -3.81 11.25
C GLU A 53 -7.90 -4.64 12.32
N PHE A 54 -6.63 -4.99 12.06
CA PHE A 54 -5.76 -5.68 13.01
C PHE A 54 -4.74 -4.72 13.63
N ASP A 55 -4.38 -5.00 14.90
CA ASP A 55 -3.27 -4.33 15.59
C ASP A 55 -3.38 -2.78 15.63
N MET A 56 -4.60 -2.24 15.66
CA MET A 56 -4.89 -0.79 15.67
C MET A 56 -4.13 -0.03 16.76
N PHE A 57 -3.82 -0.66 17.88
CA PHE A 57 -3.22 -0.02 19.07
C PHE A 57 -1.73 -0.30 19.23
N LYS A 58 -1.10 -1.05 18.33
CA LYS A 58 0.34 -1.26 18.36
C LYS A 58 1.09 0.05 18.13
N GLN A 59 2.24 0.18 18.81
CA GLN A 59 3.14 1.33 18.71
C GLN A 59 4.55 0.82 18.53
N HIS A 60 5.45 1.66 17.98
CA HIS A 60 6.86 1.31 17.88
C HIS A 60 7.51 1.15 19.26
N ARG A 61 8.65 0.47 19.31
CA ARG A 61 9.43 0.19 20.52
C ARG A 61 10.75 0.97 20.57
N CYS A 62 10.88 2.00 19.75
CA CYS A 62 12.08 2.84 19.73
C CYS A 62 12.00 3.89 20.84
N TYR A 63 13.03 3.93 21.67
CA TYR A 63 13.18 4.92 22.75
C TYR A 63 14.34 5.89 22.52
N ASN A 64 15.11 5.71 21.43
CA ASN A 64 16.22 6.55 21.06
C ASN A 64 15.75 7.76 20.22
N PHE A 65 16.57 8.78 20.15
CA PHE A 65 16.38 9.98 19.31
C PHE A 65 15.05 10.71 19.56
N GLY A 66 14.52 10.67 20.80
CA GLY A 66 13.27 11.35 21.16
C GLY A 66 12.00 10.64 20.67
N MET A 67 12.12 9.40 20.19
CA MET A 67 10.99 8.63 19.69
C MET A 67 10.01 8.20 20.78
N GLU A 68 10.44 8.12 22.03
CA GLU A 68 9.58 7.87 23.20
C GLU A 68 8.46 8.90 23.35
N LYS A 69 8.65 10.11 22.78
CA LYS A 69 7.65 11.21 22.77
C LYS A 69 6.76 11.20 21.52
N LYS A 70 7.06 10.35 20.53
CA LYS A 70 6.37 10.30 19.24
C LYS A 70 5.64 8.97 19.04
N GLN A 71 4.85 8.59 20.05
CA GLN A 71 4.09 7.33 20.06
C GLN A 71 2.74 7.51 19.35
N TYR A 72 2.61 6.92 18.16
CA TYR A 72 1.37 6.92 17.39
C TYR A 72 0.72 5.53 17.43
N LEU A 73 -0.58 5.48 17.70
CA LEU A 73 -1.34 4.23 17.64
C LEU A 73 -1.40 3.75 16.18
N GLY A 74 -1.17 2.46 15.98
CA GLY A 74 -1.12 1.87 14.63
C GLY A 74 0.23 1.99 13.93
N ASP A 75 1.13 2.84 14.42
CA ASP A 75 2.51 3.04 13.98
C ASP A 75 2.71 3.22 12.45
N GLY A 76 1.84 4.02 11.83
CA GLY A 76 2.02 4.44 10.42
C GLY A 76 1.56 3.42 9.38
N VAL A 77 0.83 2.37 9.77
CA VAL A 77 0.18 1.47 8.82
C VAL A 77 -1.16 0.97 9.34
N VAL A 78 -2.16 1.00 8.49
CA VAL A 78 -3.47 0.36 8.71
C VAL A 78 -3.43 -1.00 8.03
N VAL A 79 -3.68 -2.07 8.76
CA VAL A 79 -3.65 -3.44 8.24
C VAL A 79 -4.92 -4.18 8.62
N GLY A 80 -5.37 -5.08 7.77
CA GLY A 80 -6.58 -5.85 8.03
C GLY A 80 -6.97 -6.76 6.87
N SER A 81 -8.21 -7.22 6.92
CA SER A 81 -8.89 -7.91 5.84
C SER A 81 -10.22 -7.23 5.53
N GLY A 82 -10.72 -7.43 4.35
CA GLY A 82 -12.02 -6.97 3.89
C GLY A 82 -12.42 -7.67 2.63
N THR A 83 -13.48 -7.22 1.98
CA THR A 83 -13.88 -7.76 0.68
C THR A 83 -13.85 -6.68 -0.39
N ILE A 84 -13.65 -7.11 -1.64
CA ILE A 84 -13.81 -6.33 -2.86
C ILE A 84 -14.75 -7.13 -3.75
N ASN A 85 -15.94 -6.60 -4.02
CA ASN A 85 -16.99 -7.31 -4.74
C ASN A 85 -17.27 -8.70 -4.15
N GLY A 86 -17.32 -8.80 -2.81
CA GLY A 86 -17.54 -10.03 -2.06
C GLY A 86 -16.32 -10.96 -1.94
N ARG A 87 -15.20 -10.67 -2.60
CA ARG A 87 -13.98 -11.49 -2.56
C ARG A 87 -13.08 -11.04 -1.40
N LEU A 88 -12.66 -11.99 -0.57
CA LEU A 88 -11.75 -11.74 0.54
C LEU A 88 -10.39 -11.26 0.05
N VAL A 89 -9.89 -10.18 0.63
CA VAL A 89 -8.54 -9.66 0.43
C VAL A 89 -7.90 -9.31 1.76
N TYR A 90 -6.59 -9.40 1.81
CA TYR A 90 -5.78 -8.87 2.90
C TYR A 90 -5.06 -7.61 2.44
N ILE A 91 -4.99 -6.61 3.32
CA ILE A 91 -4.53 -5.29 2.91
C ILE A 91 -3.65 -4.64 3.96
N PHE A 92 -2.67 -3.89 3.49
CA PHE A 92 -1.96 -2.91 4.29
C PHE A 92 -1.96 -1.56 3.56
N ALA A 93 -2.17 -0.47 4.30
CA ALA A 93 -2.11 0.89 3.79
C ALA A 93 -1.18 1.72 4.66
N GLN A 94 -0.10 2.22 4.08
CA GLN A 94 0.87 3.06 4.76
C GLN A 94 0.28 4.45 4.98
N ASP A 95 0.39 4.95 6.21
CA ASP A 95 -0.12 6.25 6.61
C ASP A 95 1.02 7.29 6.63
N PHE A 96 1.12 8.08 5.57
CA PHE A 96 2.15 9.11 5.44
C PHE A 96 2.06 10.19 6.52
N THR A 97 0.90 10.37 7.16
CA THR A 97 0.71 11.31 8.26
C THR A 97 1.54 10.94 9.49
N VAL A 98 1.92 9.66 9.64
CA VAL A 98 2.73 9.16 10.74
C VAL A 98 4.17 8.95 10.29
N ASN A 99 5.06 9.84 10.72
CA ASN A 99 6.51 9.80 10.41
C ASN A 99 6.83 9.62 8.92
N GLY A 100 6.00 10.20 8.01
CA GLY A 100 6.18 10.07 6.57
C GLY A 100 6.02 8.63 6.05
N GLY A 101 5.19 7.82 6.69
CA GLY A 101 4.99 6.42 6.32
C GLY A 101 6.23 5.54 6.46
N SER A 102 7.27 6.02 7.17
CA SER A 102 8.55 5.30 7.27
C SER A 102 8.42 4.00 8.08
N LEU A 103 9.00 2.92 7.55
CA LEU A 103 8.90 1.58 8.11
C LEU A 103 9.67 1.45 9.42
N SER A 104 8.96 1.09 10.48
CA SER A 104 9.49 0.64 11.76
C SER A 104 9.51 -0.89 11.84
N GLU A 105 10.17 -1.44 12.85
CA GLU A 105 10.04 -2.87 13.18
C GLU A 105 8.59 -3.28 13.43
N THR A 106 7.83 -2.48 14.19
CA THR A 106 6.42 -2.75 14.50
C THR A 106 5.53 -2.69 13.26
N MET A 107 5.74 -1.71 12.40
CA MET A 107 5.03 -1.59 11.12
C MET A 107 5.30 -2.80 10.23
N ALA A 108 6.56 -3.24 10.12
CA ALA A 108 6.93 -4.44 9.38
C ALA A 108 6.25 -5.70 9.93
N GLN A 109 6.22 -5.88 11.25
CA GLN A 109 5.54 -7.01 11.90
C GLN A 109 4.03 -7.02 11.60
N LYS A 110 3.37 -5.87 11.51
CA LYS A 110 1.96 -5.77 11.14
C LYS A 110 1.74 -6.18 9.69
N ILE A 111 2.57 -5.69 8.76
CA ILE A 111 2.51 -6.04 7.33
C ILE A 111 2.76 -7.54 7.15
N CYS A 112 3.82 -8.07 7.75
CA CYS A 112 4.15 -9.50 7.70
C CYS A 112 3.01 -10.39 8.22
N LYS A 113 2.39 -10.00 9.34
CA LYS A 113 1.23 -10.72 9.90
C LYS A 113 0.09 -10.82 8.89
N VAL A 114 -0.24 -9.72 8.20
CA VAL A 114 -1.31 -9.70 7.19
C VAL A 114 -0.94 -10.57 5.99
N MET A 115 0.30 -10.51 5.51
CA MET A 115 0.78 -11.36 4.42
C MET A 115 0.76 -12.85 4.79
N ASP A 116 1.17 -13.20 6.02
CA ASP A 116 1.10 -14.58 6.53
C ASP A 116 -0.35 -15.08 6.64
N MET A 117 -1.29 -14.22 7.01
CA MET A 117 -2.71 -14.54 7.06
C MET A 117 -3.28 -14.74 5.65
N ALA A 118 -2.92 -13.87 4.70
CA ALA A 118 -3.31 -13.99 3.30
C ALA A 118 -2.86 -15.32 2.69
N MET A 119 -1.60 -15.70 2.92
CA MET A 119 -1.05 -16.99 2.48
C MET A 119 -1.81 -18.17 3.06
N LYS A 120 -2.16 -18.14 4.35
CA LYS A 120 -2.94 -19.21 5.02
C LYS A 120 -4.36 -19.32 4.47
N MET A 121 -4.98 -18.21 4.13
CA MET A 121 -6.35 -18.16 3.62
C MET A 121 -6.43 -18.33 2.11
N GLY A 122 -5.29 -18.28 1.40
CA GLY A 122 -5.27 -18.32 -0.06
C GLY A 122 -5.97 -17.11 -0.67
N ALA A 123 -5.76 -15.92 -0.14
CA ALA A 123 -6.42 -14.70 -0.58
C ALA A 123 -5.40 -13.64 -1.04
N PRO A 124 -5.75 -12.77 -2.01
CA PRO A 124 -4.87 -11.72 -2.49
C PRO A 124 -4.38 -10.78 -1.39
N VAL A 125 -3.17 -10.25 -1.56
CA VAL A 125 -2.61 -9.15 -0.77
C VAL A 125 -2.58 -7.87 -1.61
N ILE A 126 -3.12 -6.79 -1.05
CA ILE A 126 -3.07 -5.47 -1.67
C ILE A 126 -2.29 -4.52 -0.77
N GLY A 127 -1.23 -3.92 -1.30
CA GLY A 127 -0.43 -2.90 -0.63
C GLY A 127 -0.75 -1.51 -1.16
N ILE A 128 -1.17 -0.61 -0.28
CA ILE A 128 -1.27 0.83 -0.57
C ILE A 128 -0.02 1.49 0.00
N ASN A 129 0.90 1.85 -0.90
CA ASN A 129 2.25 2.28 -0.56
C ASN A 129 2.37 3.82 -0.61
N ASP A 130 2.86 4.41 0.47
CA ASP A 130 3.12 5.85 0.63
C ASP A 130 4.16 6.03 1.75
N SER A 131 5.47 5.93 1.42
CA SER A 131 6.53 5.78 2.43
C SER A 131 7.83 6.45 2.03
N GLY A 132 8.40 7.19 2.96
CA GLY A 132 9.76 7.75 2.83
C GLY A 132 10.90 6.73 3.02
N GLY A 133 10.60 5.42 3.16
CA GLY A 133 11.61 4.38 3.33
C GLY A 133 11.77 3.88 4.78
N ALA A 134 12.95 3.42 5.14
CA ALA A 134 13.24 2.93 6.50
C ALA A 134 13.21 4.07 7.54
N ARG A 135 12.62 3.80 8.70
CA ARG A 135 12.67 4.73 9.85
C ARG A 135 14.09 4.74 10.43
N ILE A 136 14.86 5.75 10.07
CA ILE A 136 16.29 5.84 10.39
C ILE A 136 16.60 5.77 11.89
N GLN A 137 15.67 6.23 12.75
CA GLN A 137 15.81 6.18 14.22
C GLN A 137 15.81 4.74 14.77
N GLU A 138 15.30 3.78 14.02
CA GLU A 138 15.28 2.36 14.40
C GLU A 138 16.45 1.56 13.80
N GLY A 139 17.23 2.18 12.92
CA GLY A 139 18.46 1.61 12.37
C GLY A 139 18.24 0.24 11.73
N ILE A 140 19.02 -0.74 12.18
CA ILE A 140 19.02 -2.11 11.62
C ILE A 140 17.67 -2.82 11.75
N ASN A 141 16.85 -2.50 12.76
CA ASN A 141 15.55 -3.12 12.96
C ASN A 141 14.56 -2.75 11.85
N ALA A 142 14.61 -1.50 11.36
CA ALA A 142 13.81 -1.09 10.20
C ALA A 142 14.26 -1.81 8.92
N LEU A 143 15.57 -2.00 8.73
CA LEU A 143 16.10 -2.73 7.56
C LEU A 143 15.75 -4.22 7.63
N ALA A 144 15.86 -4.85 8.79
CA ALA A 144 15.43 -6.23 9.01
C ALA A 144 13.94 -6.38 8.73
N GLY A 145 13.11 -5.38 9.11
CA GLY A 145 11.70 -5.36 8.80
C GLY A 145 11.40 -5.41 7.29
N TYR A 146 12.17 -4.71 6.47
CA TYR A 146 12.04 -4.83 5.01
C TYR A 146 12.42 -6.22 4.52
N ALA A 147 13.50 -6.81 5.02
CA ALA A 147 13.90 -8.17 4.64
C ALA A 147 12.80 -9.19 4.93
N GLU A 148 12.11 -9.07 6.06
CA GLU A 148 10.97 -9.91 6.44
C GLU A 148 9.78 -9.76 5.46
N ILE A 149 9.50 -8.54 4.99
CA ILE A 149 8.47 -8.30 3.99
C ILE A 149 8.88 -8.91 2.64
N PHE A 150 10.13 -8.70 2.19
CA PHE A 150 10.62 -9.26 0.91
C PHE A 150 10.56 -10.78 0.89
N GLN A 151 10.93 -11.44 2.00
CA GLN A 151 10.79 -12.88 2.12
C GLN A 151 9.34 -13.33 1.86
N ARG A 152 8.36 -12.61 2.38
CA ARG A 152 6.94 -12.94 2.19
C ARG A 152 6.47 -12.65 0.78
N ASN A 153 6.96 -11.58 0.13
CA ASN A 153 6.69 -11.36 -1.28
C ASN A 153 7.15 -12.55 -2.14
N ILE A 154 8.36 -13.07 -1.88
CA ILE A 154 8.91 -14.22 -2.60
C ILE A 154 8.10 -15.48 -2.33
N LEU A 155 7.75 -15.76 -1.08
CA LEU A 155 6.95 -16.96 -0.73
C LEU A 155 5.52 -16.90 -1.27
N ALA A 156 4.95 -15.72 -1.43
CA ALA A 156 3.61 -15.50 -1.97
C ALA A 156 3.57 -15.53 -3.50
N SER A 157 4.70 -15.31 -4.17
CA SER A 157 4.80 -15.25 -5.63
C SER A 157 4.33 -16.54 -6.28
N GLY A 158 3.37 -16.44 -7.21
CA GLY A 158 2.75 -17.59 -7.86
C GLY A 158 1.80 -18.41 -6.98
N VAL A 159 1.55 -18.00 -5.73
CA VAL A 159 0.64 -18.66 -4.79
C VAL A 159 -0.65 -17.87 -4.60
N ILE A 160 -0.52 -16.60 -4.26
CA ILE A 160 -1.62 -15.64 -4.15
C ILE A 160 -1.29 -14.37 -4.93
N PRO A 161 -2.28 -13.67 -5.51
CA PRO A 161 -2.05 -12.39 -6.15
C PRO A 161 -1.53 -11.33 -5.18
N GLN A 162 -0.53 -10.58 -5.62
CA GLN A 162 0.05 -9.46 -4.91
C GLN A 162 -0.06 -8.19 -5.76
N ILE A 163 -0.81 -7.20 -5.29
CA ILE A 163 -1.07 -5.94 -6.00
C ILE A 163 -0.52 -4.78 -5.18
N SER A 164 0.30 -3.95 -5.79
CA SER A 164 0.85 -2.74 -5.17
C SER A 164 0.37 -1.48 -5.86
N GLY A 165 -0.41 -0.67 -5.14
CA GLY A 165 -0.71 0.72 -5.53
C GLY A 165 0.28 1.68 -4.87
N ILE A 166 0.89 2.56 -5.67
CA ILE A 166 1.85 3.57 -5.22
C ILE A 166 1.15 4.93 -5.21
N PHE A 167 0.78 5.40 -4.04
CA PHE A 167 -0.02 6.61 -3.82
C PHE A 167 0.80 7.81 -3.29
N GLY A 168 2.10 7.63 -3.24
CA GLY A 168 3.04 8.66 -2.81
C GLY A 168 4.48 8.23 -3.03
N PRO A 169 5.46 8.85 -2.36
CA PRO A 169 6.84 8.41 -2.47
C PRO A 169 7.01 6.98 -1.97
N CYS A 170 7.82 6.20 -2.67
CA CYS A 170 8.38 4.94 -2.24
C CYS A 170 9.90 5.01 -2.43
N ALA A 171 10.61 5.37 -1.36
CA ALA A 171 12.05 5.62 -1.41
C ALA A 171 12.84 4.53 -0.66
N GLY A 172 14.02 4.22 -1.16
CA GLY A 172 14.92 3.24 -0.54
C GLY A 172 14.28 1.85 -0.41
N GLY A 173 14.26 1.29 0.80
CA GLY A 173 13.66 -0.03 1.06
C GLY A 173 12.19 -0.16 0.66
N ALA A 174 11.44 0.95 0.65
CA ALA A 174 10.02 0.95 0.29
C ALA A 174 9.76 0.66 -1.20
N VAL A 175 10.75 0.80 -2.06
CA VAL A 175 10.59 0.55 -3.50
C VAL A 175 10.70 -0.93 -3.87
N TYR A 176 11.44 -1.72 -3.09
CA TYR A 176 11.72 -3.11 -3.45
C TYR A 176 10.49 -4.02 -3.32
N SER A 177 9.72 -3.89 -2.22
CA SER A 177 8.54 -4.73 -2.01
C SER A 177 7.52 -4.58 -3.14
N PRO A 178 7.09 -3.37 -3.55
CA PRO A 178 6.21 -3.20 -4.71
C PRO A 178 6.76 -3.81 -6.00
N ALA A 179 8.06 -3.67 -6.25
CA ALA A 179 8.70 -4.23 -7.44
C ALA A 179 8.80 -5.77 -7.44
N LEU A 180 8.58 -6.42 -6.28
CA LEU A 180 8.50 -7.87 -6.13
C LEU A 180 7.07 -8.42 -6.24
N THR A 181 6.06 -7.56 -6.35
CA THR A 181 4.65 -7.97 -6.48
C THR A 181 4.27 -8.22 -7.93
N ASP A 182 3.14 -8.89 -8.15
CA ASP A 182 2.69 -9.29 -9.49
C ASP A 182 2.25 -8.08 -10.32
N PHE A 183 1.62 -7.10 -9.69
CA PHE A 183 1.14 -5.88 -10.36
C PHE A 183 1.49 -4.63 -9.56
N THR A 184 1.98 -3.62 -10.28
CA THR A 184 2.28 -2.30 -9.73
C THR A 184 1.49 -1.24 -10.51
N LEU A 185 0.81 -0.37 -9.77
CA LEU A 185 0.07 0.78 -10.27
C LEU A 185 0.63 2.05 -9.63
N MET A 186 0.85 3.10 -10.41
CA MET A 186 1.38 4.37 -9.93
C MET A 186 0.45 5.54 -10.22
N MET A 187 0.38 6.47 -9.27
CA MET A 187 -0.27 7.77 -9.45
C MET A 187 0.63 8.71 -10.25
N GLU A 188 0.08 9.38 -11.25
CA GLU A 188 0.78 10.46 -11.97
C GLU A 188 1.03 11.66 -11.04
N ASN A 189 2.19 12.30 -11.17
CA ASN A 189 2.59 13.53 -10.50
C ASN A 189 2.66 13.49 -8.95
N THR A 190 2.19 12.44 -8.29
CA THR A 190 2.16 12.35 -6.82
C THR A 190 2.89 11.14 -6.26
N SER A 191 3.20 10.15 -7.09
CA SER A 191 3.90 8.94 -6.68
C SER A 191 5.27 8.81 -7.32
N TYR A 192 6.21 8.29 -6.56
CA TYR A 192 7.60 8.16 -6.99
C TYR A 192 8.19 6.85 -6.48
N MET A 193 8.92 6.15 -7.34
CA MET A 193 9.68 4.95 -7.00
C MET A 193 11.16 5.17 -7.34
N PHE A 194 12.04 5.25 -6.33
CA PHE A 194 13.47 5.36 -6.55
C PHE A 194 14.28 4.78 -5.38
N LEU A 195 15.45 4.25 -5.68
CA LEU A 195 16.34 3.71 -4.64
C LEU A 195 16.86 4.81 -3.73
N THR A 196 17.14 5.98 -4.30
CA THR A 196 17.60 7.16 -3.59
C THR A 196 17.04 8.41 -4.25
N GLY A 197 16.76 9.44 -3.44
CA GLY A 197 16.16 10.68 -3.95
C GLY A 197 17.15 11.59 -4.70
N PRO A 198 16.63 12.64 -5.38
CA PRO A 198 17.42 13.57 -6.22
C PRO A 198 18.65 14.16 -5.52
N ALA A 199 18.53 14.53 -4.24
CA ALA A 199 19.64 15.13 -3.50
C ALA A 199 20.85 14.19 -3.35
N VAL A 200 20.61 12.89 -3.18
CA VAL A 200 21.68 11.89 -3.08
C VAL A 200 22.26 11.62 -4.47
N VAL A 201 21.42 11.52 -5.51
CA VAL A 201 21.88 11.39 -6.92
C VAL A 201 22.83 12.53 -7.25
N LYS A 202 22.43 13.78 -6.99
CA LYS A 202 23.27 14.96 -7.24
C LYS A 202 24.61 14.89 -6.50
N THR A 203 24.60 14.43 -5.25
CA THR A 203 25.82 14.34 -4.43
C THR A 203 26.77 13.27 -4.94
N VAL A 204 26.26 12.12 -5.41
CA VAL A 204 27.07 10.95 -5.76
C VAL A 204 27.48 10.97 -7.23
N THR A 205 26.55 11.31 -8.15
CA THR A 205 26.80 11.27 -9.62
C THR A 205 27.02 12.65 -10.23
N GLY A 206 26.68 13.74 -9.52
CA GLY A 206 26.72 15.09 -10.05
C GLY A 206 25.53 15.45 -10.95
N GLU A 207 24.61 14.52 -11.19
CA GLU A 207 23.41 14.74 -12.02
C GLU A 207 22.36 15.55 -11.28
N ASP A 208 21.78 16.54 -11.96
CA ASP A 208 20.67 17.35 -11.44
C ASP A 208 19.36 16.82 -12.02
N VAL A 209 18.58 16.14 -11.21
CA VAL A 209 17.33 15.48 -11.60
C VAL A 209 16.23 15.87 -10.61
N ASP A 210 14.99 15.98 -11.08
CA ASP A 210 13.82 16.10 -10.21
C ASP A 210 13.21 14.73 -9.86
N GLN A 211 12.20 14.72 -9.01
CA GLN A 211 11.55 13.46 -8.57
C GLN A 211 10.82 12.76 -9.70
N GLU A 212 10.15 13.52 -10.57
CA GLU A 212 9.35 12.98 -11.66
C GLU A 212 10.25 12.34 -12.73
N SER A 213 11.30 13.03 -13.16
CA SER A 213 12.26 12.50 -14.14
C SER A 213 13.12 11.34 -13.60
N LEU A 214 13.33 11.26 -12.27
CA LEU A 214 14.07 10.19 -11.63
C LEU A 214 13.24 8.92 -11.46
N GLY A 215 11.99 9.03 -11.01
CA GLY A 215 11.18 7.87 -10.65
C GLY A 215 9.68 8.11 -10.62
N GLY A 216 9.17 9.02 -11.44
CA GLY A 216 7.73 9.23 -11.60
C GLY A 216 7.04 8.12 -12.40
N ALA A 217 5.72 8.15 -12.41
CA ALA A 217 4.90 7.15 -13.10
C ALA A 217 5.25 7.00 -14.58
N SER A 218 5.49 8.13 -15.29
CA SER A 218 5.90 8.13 -16.69
C SER A 218 7.22 7.39 -16.95
N VAL A 219 8.20 7.53 -16.04
CA VAL A 219 9.48 6.83 -16.17
C VAL A 219 9.29 5.32 -16.03
N HIS A 220 8.50 4.90 -15.04
CA HIS A 220 8.31 3.48 -14.77
C HIS A 220 7.35 2.78 -15.74
N SER A 221 6.46 3.51 -16.40
CA SER A 221 5.59 2.95 -17.45
C SER A 221 6.28 2.84 -18.82
N THR A 222 7.19 3.79 -19.15
CA THR A 222 7.76 3.86 -20.50
C THR A 222 9.21 3.40 -20.62
N LYS A 223 10.02 3.56 -19.55
CA LYS A 223 11.46 3.25 -19.59
C LYS A 223 11.81 1.98 -18.82
N SER A 224 11.40 1.87 -17.56
CA SER A 224 11.79 0.71 -16.74
C SER A 224 10.83 -0.47 -16.85
N GLY A 225 9.56 -0.24 -17.20
CA GLY A 225 8.52 -1.27 -17.25
C GLY A 225 8.11 -1.82 -15.87
N VAL A 226 8.50 -1.18 -14.76
CA VAL A 226 8.16 -1.63 -13.40
C VAL A 226 6.69 -1.39 -13.09
N THR A 227 6.11 -0.28 -13.58
CA THR A 227 4.69 0.00 -13.41
C THR A 227 3.89 -0.54 -14.59
N HIS A 228 2.83 -1.28 -14.27
CA HIS A 228 1.92 -1.88 -15.26
C HIS A 228 0.79 -0.93 -15.64
N PHE A 229 0.34 -0.11 -14.68
CA PHE A 229 -0.78 0.82 -14.85
C PHE A 229 -0.45 2.18 -14.24
N THR A 230 -0.97 3.25 -14.85
CA THR A 230 -0.91 4.61 -14.31
C THR A 230 -2.31 5.17 -14.18
N ALA A 231 -2.52 6.03 -13.20
CA ALA A 231 -3.79 6.70 -12.96
C ALA A 231 -3.59 8.17 -12.62
N SER A 232 -4.51 9.02 -13.05
CA SER A 232 -4.45 10.47 -12.83
C SER A 232 -5.07 10.88 -11.50
N THR A 233 -6.00 10.07 -10.95
CA THR A 233 -6.65 10.30 -9.65
C THR A 233 -6.59 9.06 -8.76
N GLU A 234 -6.68 9.26 -7.44
CA GLU A 234 -6.65 8.14 -6.49
C GLU A 234 -7.90 7.24 -6.63
N GLU A 235 -9.04 7.81 -7.00
CA GLU A 235 -10.29 7.08 -7.27
C GLU A 235 -10.14 6.19 -8.51
N GLU A 236 -9.53 6.70 -9.58
CA GLU A 236 -9.23 5.92 -10.79
C GLU A 236 -8.29 4.75 -10.46
N ALA A 237 -7.23 5.00 -9.72
CA ALA A 237 -6.29 3.98 -9.27
C ALA A 237 -6.96 2.87 -8.48
N ILE A 238 -7.86 3.24 -7.56
CA ILE A 238 -8.63 2.30 -6.74
C ILE A 238 -9.58 1.47 -7.61
N ALA A 239 -10.28 2.10 -8.54
CA ALA A 239 -11.16 1.41 -9.50
C ALA A 239 -10.36 0.42 -10.38
N MET A 240 -9.16 0.79 -10.82
CA MET A 240 -8.28 -0.11 -11.58
C MET A 240 -7.85 -1.33 -10.75
N ILE A 241 -7.54 -1.16 -9.46
CA ILE A 241 -7.20 -2.29 -8.56
C ILE A 241 -8.40 -3.22 -8.41
N GLN A 242 -9.61 -2.68 -8.22
CA GLN A 242 -10.85 -3.47 -8.12
C GLN A 242 -11.12 -4.22 -9.43
N GLN A 243 -10.95 -3.56 -10.57
CA GLN A 243 -11.13 -4.16 -11.89
C GLN A 243 -10.09 -5.26 -12.16
N LEU A 244 -8.81 -5.01 -11.87
CA LEU A 244 -7.75 -6.01 -12.03
C LEU A 244 -8.07 -7.26 -11.21
N LEU A 245 -8.51 -7.09 -9.97
CA LEU A 245 -8.88 -8.21 -9.11
C LEU A 245 -10.02 -9.04 -9.71
N SER A 246 -10.94 -8.44 -10.49
CA SER A 246 -12.05 -9.14 -11.13
C SER A 246 -11.62 -10.11 -12.24
N TYR A 247 -10.40 -9.98 -12.77
CA TYR A 247 -9.88 -10.83 -13.86
C TYR A 247 -9.00 -11.98 -13.38
N ILE A 248 -8.45 -11.90 -12.17
CA ILE A 248 -7.49 -12.86 -11.65
C ILE A 248 -8.12 -13.81 -10.62
N PRO A 249 -7.62 -15.06 -10.49
CA PRO A 249 -8.14 -16.01 -9.51
C PRO A 249 -7.82 -15.56 -8.08
N GLN A 250 -8.46 -16.19 -7.09
CA GLN A 250 -8.21 -15.93 -5.67
C GLN A 250 -6.81 -16.39 -5.24
N ASN A 251 -6.38 -17.52 -5.81
CA ASN A 251 -5.07 -18.13 -5.56
C ASN A 251 -4.75 -19.14 -6.67
N ASN A 252 -3.58 -19.76 -6.63
CA ASN A 252 -3.11 -20.69 -7.65
C ASN A 252 -3.85 -22.05 -7.69
N LYS A 253 -4.81 -22.30 -6.81
CA LYS A 253 -5.64 -23.52 -6.79
C LYS A 253 -7.04 -23.26 -7.35
N GLU A 254 -7.38 -22.02 -7.61
CA GLU A 254 -8.67 -21.61 -8.15
C GLU A 254 -8.55 -21.20 -9.62
N THR A 255 -9.67 -21.25 -10.33
CA THR A 255 -9.77 -20.77 -11.71
C THR A 255 -10.07 -19.27 -11.72
N THR A 256 -9.77 -18.62 -12.85
CA THR A 256 -10.18 -17.24 -13.07
C THR A 256 -11.70 -17.08 -12.99
N PRO A 257 -12.20 -15.91 -12.54
CA PRO A 257 -13.62 -15.60 -12.60
C PRO A 257 -14.17 -15.78 -14.02
N ILE A 258 -15.31 -16.43 -14.14
CA ILE A 258 -15.99 -16.64 -15.42
C ILE A 258 -17.11 -15.61 -15.53
N ILE A 259 -17.06 -14.79 -16.57
CA ILE A 259 -18.11 -13.84 -16.92
C ILE A 259 -18.83 -14.41 -18.15
N GLU A 260 -20.16 -14.39 -18.11
CA GLU A 260 -20.96 -14.80 -19.27
C GLU A 260 -20.63 -13.90 -20.48
N CYS A 261 -20.18 -14.53 -21.56
CA CYS A 261 -19.86 -13.85 -22.80
C CYS A 261 -21.06 -13.91 -23.73
N THR A 262 -21.51 -12.75 -24.18
CA THR A 262 -22.61 -12.62 -25.14
C THR A 262 -22.14 -12.49 -26.59
N ASP A 263 -20.81 -12.43 -26.81
CA ASP A 263 -20.25 -12.37 -28.15
C ASP A 263 -20.47 -13.67 -28.92
N PRO A 264 -20.87 -13.60 -30.22
CA PRO A 264 -20.93 -14.79 -31.07
C PRO A 264 -19.55 -15.47 -31.18
N VAL A 265 -19.53 -16.82 -31.19
CA VAL A 265 -18.27 -17.59 -31.30
C VAL A 265 -17.51 -17.35 -32.62
N ASP A 266 -18.20 -16.86 -33.63
CA ASP A 266 -17.67 -16.55 -34.97
C ASP A 266 -17.48 -15.05 -35.19
N ARG A 267 -17.49 -14.22 -34.14
CA ARG A 267 -17.24 -12.79 -34.22
C ARG A 267 -15.87 -12.51 -34.88
N LEU A 268 -15.91 -11.71 -35.92
CA LEU A 268 -14.75 -11.16 -36.59
C LEU A 268 -14.67 -9.65 -36.30
N GLU A 269 -13.47 -9.14 -36.19
CA GLU A 269 -13.20 -7.72 -35.94
C GLU A 269 -12.33 -7.15 -37.07
N ASP A 270 -12.96 -6.46 -37.99
CA ASP A 270 -12.30 -5.94 -39.21
C ASP A 270 -11.21 -4.90 -38.88
N SER A 271 -11.33 -4.17 -37.76
CA SER A 271 -10.32 -3.19 -37.33
C SER A 271 -8.94 -3.82 -37.04
N LEU A 272 -8.86 -5.13 -36.78
CA LEU A 272 -7.59 -5.84 -36.59
C LEU A 272 -6.77 -5.90 -37.91
N ASN A 273 -7.42 -5.76 -39.07
CA ASN A 273 -6.74 -5.73 -40.36
C ASN A 273 -5.97 -4.40 -40.61
N GLU A 274 -6.23 -3.38 -39.80
CA GLU A 274 -5.52 -2.09 -39.86
C GLU A 274 -4.18 -2.09 -39.10
N ILE A 275 -3.91 -3.17 -38.34
CA ILE A 275 -2.67 -3.30 -37.52
C ILE A 275 -1.48 -3.81 -38.36
N ILE A 276 -1.74 -4.39 -39.54
CA ILE A 276 -0.72 -5.01 -40.42
C ILE A 276 -0.38 -4.10 -41.58
#